data_791d7e6b3e884f2e92014fe46f314f9c
#
_entry.id   791d7e6b3e884f2e92014fe46f314f9c
#
_cell.length_a   1.000
_cell.length_b   1.000
_cell.length_c   1.000
_cell.angle_alpha   90.00
_cell.angle_beta   90.00
_cell.angle_gamma   90.00
#
_symmetry.space_group_name_H-M   'P 1'
#
loop_
_entity.id
_entity.type
_entity.pdbx_description
1 polymer ?
#
loop_
_entity_poly.entity_id
_entity_poly.type
_entity_poly.pdbx_seq_one_letter_code
_entity_poly.pdbx_strand_id
1 'polypeptide(L)'
;LPIVSVDSGVTFERDIDFGGKDYIQTLEPRVYYLYVPYTDQSKFPNFDSGFYDFNFAQIFAENVYSGGDRISNANQITTALQSRVIDPATGAEVIRAAFGQRYYLVDQRVALNDYTPVRTGKQADLLGAFSATFAPKTQFDTAWQYNPRDNWTERFNFGVRFQPAYARSLGVSWRYRRNYSTVPGSPDGFRDLDLTGQWPLWGN
;
A
#
# COMPACT_ATOMS: atom_id res chain seq x y z
N LEU A 1 16.55 16.79 10.45
CA LEU A 1 15.23 17.04 9.90
C LEU A 1 14.18 16.50 10.87
N PRO A 2 13.30 17.33 11.48
CA PRO A 2 12.26 16.84 12.37
C PRO A 2 11.16 16.15 11.58
N ILE A 3 10.70 15.00 12.09
CA ILE A 3 9.52 14.28 11.62
C ILE A 3 8.53 14.26 12.77
N VAL A 4 7.33 14.75 12.55
CA VAL A 4 6.27 14.78 13.57
C VAL A 4 5.07 14.04 13.02
N SER A 5 4.60 13.02 13.73
CA SER A 5 3.42 12.27 13.37
C SER A 5 2.47 12.12 14.56
N VAL A 6 1.17 12.10 14.26
CA VAL A 6 0.10 11.81 15.22
C VAL A 6 -0.79 10.75 14.61
N ASP A 7 -0.93 9.64 15.30
CA ASP A 7 -1.74 8.48 14.88
C ASP A 7 -2.83 8.20 15.92
N SER A 8 -4.07 8.11 15.47
CA SER A 8 -5.23 7.85 16.32
C SER A 8 -6.22 6.91 15.62
N GLY A 9 -6.71 5.94 16.35
CA GLY A 9 -7.70 4.99 15.85
C GLY A 9 -8.52 4.37 16.97
N VAL A 10 -9.67 3.82 16.60
CA VAL A 10 -10.57 3.05 17.47
C VAL A 10 -10.95 1.75 16.78
N THR A 11 -11.18 0.71 17.54
CA THR A 11 -11.64 -0.58 17.03
C THR A 11 -13.01 -0.90 17.65
N PHE A 12 -13.99 -1.15 16.79
CA PHE A 12 -15.29 -1.70 17.15
C PHE A 12 -15.34 -3.15 16.70
N GLU A 13 -15.97 -4.01 17.48
CA GLU A 13 -16.10 -5.43 17.19
C GLU A 13 -17.56 -5.88 17.31
N ARG A 14 -17.93 -6.86 16.47
CA ARG A 14 -19.20 -7.56 16.57
C ARG A 14 -19.10 -8.99 16.07
N ASP A 15 -19.92 -9.86 16.63
CA ASP A 15 -20.09 -11.21 16.13
C ASP A 15 -21.00 -11.20 14.91
N ILE A 16 -20.66 -11.98 13.89
CA ILE A 16 -21.44 -12.19 12.67
C ILE A 16 -21.49 -13.67 12.31
N ASP A 17 -22.62 -14.14 11.77
CA ASP A 17 -22.69 -15.42 11.05
C ASP A 17 -22.50 -15.17 9.56
N PHE A 18 -21.61 -15.91 8.95
CA PHE A 18 -21.39 -15.87 7.51
C PHE A 18 -21.23 -17.29 6.96
N GLY A 19 -22.22 -17.73 6.16
CA GLY A 19 -22.24 -19.07 5.58
C GLY A 19 -22.40 -20.20 6.62
N GLY A 20 -23.08 -19.94 7.73
CA GLY A 20 -23.33 -20.90 8.82
C GLY A 20 -22.11 -21.12 9.71
N LYS A 21 -21.16 -20.18 9.72
CA LYS A 21 -20.02 -20.17 10.60
C LYS A 21 -19.88 -18.81 11.29
N ASP A 22 -19.58 -18.84 12.59
CA ASP A 22 -19.36 -17.65 13.39
C ASP A 22 -18.01 -17.00 13.07
N TYR A 23 -18.03 -15.67 12.97
CA TYR A 23 -16.84 -14.83 12.80
C TYR A 23 -16.94 -13.58 13.67
N ILE A 24 -15.80 -12.95 13.91
CA ILE A 24 -15.71 -11.62 14.50
C ILE A 24 -15.45 -10.61 13.36
N GLN A 25 -16.34 -9.62 13.22
CA GLN A 25 -16.11 -8.50 12.32
C GLN A 25 -15.63 -7.29 13.11
N THR A 26 -14.53 -6.67 12.66
CA THR A 26 -14.02 -5.39 13.19
C THR A 26 -14.40 -4.24 12.28
N LEU A 27 -14.46 -3.03 12.85
CA LEU A 27 -14.53 -1.75 12.13
C LEU A 27 -13.54 -0.79 12.80
N GLU A 28 -12.54 -0.32 12.03
CA GLU A 28 -11.36 0.37 12.52
C GLU A 28 -11.15 1.71 11.79
N PRO A 29 -11.83 2.79 12.21
CA PRO A 29 -11.50 4.13 11.75
C PRO A 29 -10.15 4.58 12.31
N ARG A 30 -9.31 5.22 11.45
CA ARG A 30 -7.98 5.72 11.79
C ARG A 30 -7.72 7.06 11.13
N VAL A 31 -7.08 7.96 11.85
CA VAL A 31 -6.61 9.26 11.37
C VAL A 31 -5.12 9.38 11.66
N TYR A 32 -4.36 9.73 10.64
CA TYR A 32 -2.91 9.91 10.73
C TYR A 32 -2.51 11.26 10.16
N TYR A 33 -1.82 12.06 10.95
CA TYR A 33 -1.22 13.32 10.54
C TYR A 33 0.29 13.17 10.46
N LEU A 34 0.90 13.73 9.41
CA LEU A 34 2.34 13.75 9.21
C LEU A 34 2.82 15.13 8.81
N TYR A 35 3.84 15.60 9.51
CA TYR A 35 4.56 16.81 9.18
C TYR A 35 6.06 16.56 9.08
N VAL A 36 6.63 16.87 7.93
CA VAL A 36 8.07 16.83 7.63
C VAL A 36 8.40 18.10 6.84
N PRO A 37 9.17 19.05 7.41
CA PRO A 37 9.51 20.29 6.70
C PRO A 37 10.34 20.00 5.46
N TYR A 38 10.21 20.86 4.46
CA TYR A 38 11.03 20.77 3.28
C TYR A 38 12.49 21.12 3.60
N THR A 39 13.39 20.30 3.09
CA THR A 39 14.84 20.57 3.07
C THR A 39 15.34 20.26 1.67
N ASP A 40 16.14 21.18 1.11
CA ASP A 40 16.77 20.95 -0.19
C ASP A 40 17.80 19.82 -0.09
N GLN A 41 17.59 18.77 -0.84
CA GLN A 41 18.41 17.56 -0.89
C GLN A 41 19.05 17.36 -2.27
N SER A 42 18.96 18.34 -3.17
CA SER A 42 19.45 18.25 -4.55
C SER A 42 20.97 18.02 -4.62
N LYS A 43 21.71 18.50 -3.63
CA LYS A 43 23.18 18.38 -3.58
C LYS A 43 23.65 17.01 -3.04
N PHE A 44 22.77 16.21 -2.49
CA PHE A 44 23.13 14.89 -1.97
C PHE A 44 22.89 13.83 -3.03
N PRO A 45 23.88 12.95 -3.29
CA PRO A 45 23.67 11.82 -4.20
C PRO A 45 22.60 10.87 -3.66
N ASN A 46 21.96 10.14 -4.54
CA ASN A 46 21.02 9.09 -4.21
C ASN A 46 21.64 7.73 -4.55
N PHE A 47 21.92 6.91 -3.55
CA PHE A 47 22.51 5.58 -3.71
C PHE A 47 21.52 4.45 -3.43
N ASP A 48 20.67 4.61 -2.41
CA ASP A 48 19.83 3.53 -1.90
C ASP A 48 18.34 3.86 -1.84
N SER A 49 17.95 5.11 -2.10
CA SER A 49 16.55 5.48 -2.04
C SER A 49 15.78 5.14 -3.31
N GLY A 50 14.67 4.48 -3.14
CA GLY A 50 13.68 4.14 -4.17
C GLY A 50 12.27 4.39 -3.68
N PHE A 51 11.27 4.28 -4.56
CA PHE A 51 9.88 4.31 -4.12
C PHE A 51 9.51 2.99 -3.44
N TYR A 52 8.82 3.07 -2.31
CA TYR A 52 8.18 1.90 -1.73
C TYR A 52 7.16 1.28 -2.68
N ASP A 53 7.06 -0.04 -2.64
CA ASP A 53 5.93 -0.73 -3.25
C ASP A 53 4.64 -0.31 -2.56
N PHE A 54 3.61 -0.06 -3.36
CA PHE A 54 2.35 0.42 -2.83
C PHE A 54 1.57 -0.72 -2.15
N ASN A 55 1.25 -0.48 -0.88
CA ASN A 55 0.27 -1.27 -0.14
C ASN A 55 -0.47 -0.35 0.85
N PHE A 56 -1.56 -0.83 1.45
CA PHE A 56 -2.39 -0.02 2.34
C PHE A 56 -1.62 0.48 3.58
N ALA A 57 -0.62 -0.26 4.05
CA ALA A 57 0.19 0.17 5.20
C ALA A 57 1.08 1.40 4.86
N GLN A 58 1.49 1.54 3.61
CA GLN A 58 2.35 2.65 3.16
C GLN A 58 1.68 4.03 3.19
N ILE A 59 0.34 4.08 3.28
CA ILE A 59 -0.35 5.38 3.44
C ILE A 59 -0.07 6.03 4.80
N PHE A 60 0.39 5.25 5.77
CA PHE A 60 0.75 5.71 7.13
C PHE A 60 2.27 5.80 7.32
N ALA A 61 3.06 5.59 6.27
CA ALA A 61 4.52 5.72 6.35
C ALA A 61 4.95 7.18 6.43
N GLU A 62 6.00 7.45 7.21
CA GLU A 62 6.57 8.78 7.40
C GLU A 62 7.37 9.26 6.18
N ASN A 63 7.86 8.36 5.35
CA ASN A 63 8.57 8.66 4.12
C ASN A 63 7.97 7.86 2.96
N VAL A 64 7.89 8.47 1.77
CA VAL A 64 7.45 7.79 0.56
C VAL A 64 8.59 7.04 -0.13
N TYR A 65 9.81 7.23 0.33
CA TYR A 65 11.02 6.58 -0.18
C TYR A 65 11.51 5.52 0.80
N SER A 66 12.04 4.43 0.26
CA SER A 66 12.91 3.48 0.98
C SER A 66 14.32 4.05 1.06
N GLY A 67 15.16 3.45 1.91
CA GLY A 67 16.54 3.91 2.11
C GLY A 67 16.62 5.19 2.93
N GLY A 68 17.79 5.80 2.99
CA GLY A 68 18.10 6.94 3.84
C GLY A 68 18.48 8.23 3.09
N ASP A 69 18.73 8.16 1.78
CA ASP A 69 19.28 9.29 1.03
C ASP A 69 18.22 10.35 0.68
N ARG A 70 16.96 9.99 0.68
CA ARG A 70 15.84 10.89 0.39
C ARG A 70 14.75 10.79 1.46
N ILE A 71 14.37 11.94 2.00
CA ILE A 71 13.26 12.09 2.95
C ILE A 71 12.27 13.06 2.33
N SER A 72 11.07 12.58 2.03
CA SER A 72 10.02 13.41 1.45
C SER A 72 9.54 14.47 2.43
N ASN A 73 9.34 15.69 1.95
CA ASN A 73 8.60 16.66 2.76
C ASN A 73 7.12 16.26 2.83
N ALA A 74 6.49 16.50 3.96
CA ALA A 74 5.09 16.18 4.17
C ALA A 74 4.41 17.24 5.04
N ASN A 75 3.19 17.56 4.71
CA ASN A 75 2.18 18.12 5.59
C ASN A 75 0.87 17.56 5.07
N GLN A 76 0.41 16.45 5.70
CA GLN A 76 -0.67 15.66 5.16
C GLN A 76 -1.50 15.00 6.26
N ILE A 77 -2.77 14.78 5.94
CA ILE A 77 -3.70 14.03 6.78
C ILE A 77 -4.13 12.80 5.98
N THR A 78 -4.05 11.62 6.60
CA THR A 78 -4.60 10.38 6.05
C THR A 78 -5.73 9.91 6.95
N THR A 79 -6.90 9.69 6.36
CA THR A 79 -8.05 9.07 7.03
C THR A 79 -8.26 7.69 6.43
N ALA A 80 -8.55 6.71 7.25
CA ALA A 80 -8.83 5.35 6.79
C ALA A 80 -9.93 4.69 7.59
N LEU A 81 -10.63 3.78 6.93
CA LEU A 81 -11.60 2.86 7.52
C LEU A 81 -11.22 1.45 7.08
N GLN A 82 -11.00 0.57 8.03
CA GLN A 82 -10.71 -0.83 7.78
C GLN A 82 -11.78 -1.70 8.44
N SER A 83 -12.14 -2.81 7.79
CA SER A 83 -12.97 -3.85 8.36
C SER A 83 -12.30 -5.20 8.11
N ARG A 84 -12.24 -6.04 9.13
CA ARG A 84 -11.71 -7.40 9.07
C ARG A 84 -12.76 -8.40 9.51
N VAL A 85 -12.71 -9.57 8.91
CA VAL A 85 -13.47 -10.75 9.33
C VAL A 85 -12.46 -11.78 9.82
N ILE A 86 -12.57 -12.15 11.07
CA ILE A 86 -11.60 -13.00 11.80
C ILE A 86 -12.32 -14.27 12.23
N ASP A 87 -11.70 -15.41 12.00
CA ASP A 87 -12.14 -16.71 12.53
C ASP A 87 -11.80 -16.78 14.02
N PRO A 88 -12.79 -16.84 14.93
CA PRO A 88 -12.55 -16.82 16.36
C PRO A 88 -11.82 -18.08 16.87
N ALA A 89 -11.93 -19.20 16.15
CA ALA A 89 -11.29 -20.45 16.56
C ALA A 89 -9.79 -20.48 16.30
N THR A 90 -9.34 -19.78 15.25
CA THR A 90 -7.94 -19.79 14.79
C THR A 90 -7.24 -18.44 14.96
N GLY A 91 -8.00 -17.34 15.13
CA GLY A 91 -7.50 -15.98 15.06
C GLY A 91 -7.11 -15.54 13.64
N ALA A 92 -7.36 -16.38 12.62
CA ALA A 92 -6.98 -16.08 11.25
C ALA A 92 -7.90 -15.03 10.64
N GLU A 93 -7.31 -14.05 9.99
CA GLU A 93 -8.02 -13.09 9.17
C GLU A 93 -8.45 -13.74 7.84
N VAL A 94 -9.75 -13.76 7.59
CA VAL A 94 -10.34 -14.38 6.39
C VAL A 94 -10.59 -13.35 5.30
N ILE A 95 -11.07 -12.16 5.69
CA ILE A 95 -11.34 -11.05 4.78
C ILE A 95 -10.82 -9.77 5.44
N ARG A 96 -10.22 -8.90 4.64
CA ARG A 96 -9.91 -7.52 4.99
C ARG A 96 -10.35 -6.62 3.86
N ALA A 97 -11.07 -5.56 4.18
CA ALA A 97 -11.36 -4.47 3.29
C ALA A 97 -10.91 -3.17 3.95
N ALA A 98 -10.23 -2.32 3.21
CA ALA A 98 -9.77 -1.05 3.72
C ALA A 98 -9.94 0.04 2.66
N PHE A 99 -10.36 1.21 3.10
CA PHE A 99 -10.50 2.40 2.29
C PHE A 99 -9.88 3.58 3.02
N GLY A 100 -9.15 4.41 2.31
CA GLY A 100 -8.48 5.57 2.89
C GLY A 100 -8.37 6.73 1.91
N GLN A 101 -8.15 7.90 2.48
CA GLN A 101 -7.96 9.12 1.72
C GLN A 101 -6.82 9.92 2.33
N ARG A 102 -5.90 10.39 1.47
CA ARG A 102 -4.78 11.25 1.88
C ARG A 102 -4.97 12.65 1.31
N TYR A 103 -4.92 13.64 2.18
CA TYR A 103 -4.99 15.06 1.88
C TYR A 103 -3.61 15.68 2.02
N TYR A 104 -3.11 16.29 0.96
CA TYR A 104 -1.86 17.04 0.97
C TYR A 104 -2.14 18.52 1.26
N LEU A 105 -1.58 19.05 2.32
CA LEU A 105 -1.72 20.44 2.71
C LEU A 105 -0.63 21.33 2.08
N VAL A 106 0.46 20.70 1.60
CA VAL A 106 1.56 21.34 0.88
C VAL A 106 1.99 20.51 -0.32
N ASP A 107 2.65 21.15 -1.27
CA ASP A 107 3.24 20.46 -2.41
C ASP A 107 4.39 19.56 -1.99
N GLN A 108 4.50 18.40 -2.66
CA GLN A 108 5.67 17.53 -2.57
C GLN A 108 6.80 18.18 -3.39
N ARG A 109 7.93 18.47 -2.76
CA ARG A 109 9.04 19.20 -3.37
C ARG A 109 10.33 18.39 -3.49
N VAL A 110 10.47 17.34 -2.69
CA VAL A 110 11.61 16.44 -2.76
C VAL A 110 11.34 15.38 -3.82
N ALA A 111 12.18 15.35 -4.86
CA ALA A 111 12.16 14.33 -5.91
C ALA A 111 13.19 13.23 -5.62
N LEU A 112 12.93 12.02 -6.13
CA LEU A 112 13.89 10.92 -6.04
C LEU A 112 15.14 11.22 -6.88
N ASN A 113 14.93 11.79 -8.07
CA ASN A 113 15.96 12.26 -9.00
C ASN A 113 15.36 13.39 -9.88
N ASP A 114 16.18 13.99 -10.73
CA ASP A 114 15.80 15.13 -11.59
C ASP A 114 14.70 14.81 -12.61
N TYR A 115 14.44 13.53 -12.86
CA TYR A 115 13.45 13.07 -13.85
C TYR A 115 12.13 12.62 -13.20
N THR A 116 12.11 12.47 -11.89
CA THR A 116 10.90 12.04 -11.18
C THR A 116 9.99 13.25 -10.96
N PRO A 117 8.76 13.24 -11.51
CA PRO A 117 7.84 14.35 -11.29
C PRO A 117 7.45 14.43 -9.82
N VAL A 118 7.52 15.62 -9.26
CA VAL A 118 7.01 15.90 -7.92
C VAL A 118 5.51 16.15 -7.99
N ARG A 119 4.80 15.71 -6.94
CA ARG A 119 3.37 15.97 -6.85
C ARG A 119 3.14 17.39 -6.35
N THR A 120 2.49 18.21 -7.17
CA THR A 120 2.12 19.58 -6.85
C THR A 120 0.62 19.69 -6.55
N GLY A 121 0.27 20.58 -5.63
CA GLY A 121 -1.11 20.90 -5.27
C GLY A 121 -1.70 20.02 -4.17
N LYS A 122 -2.76 20.53 -3.55
CA LYS A 122 -3.52 19.90 -2.45
C LYS A 122 -4.41 18.80 -3.01
N GLN A 123 -3.82 17.67 -3.35
CA GLN A 123 -4.53 16.53 -3.94
C GLN A 123 -4.95 15.56 -2.85
N ALA A 124 -6.16 15.04 -2.98
CA ALA A 124 -6.66 13.94 -2.18
C ALA A 124 -6.64 12.67 -3.05
N ASP A 125 -5.87 11.67 -2.65
CA ASP A 125 -5.91 10.35 -3.28
C ASP A 125 -6.90 9.46 -2.53
N LEU A 126 -7.66 8.67 -3.29
CA LEU A 126 -8.46 7.58 -2.76
C LEU A 126 -7.63 6.30 -2.76
N LEU A 127 -7.65 5.60 -1.67
CA LEU A 127 -6.87 4.39 -1.43
C LEU A 127 -7.82 3.26 -1.09
N GLY A 128 -7.71 2.15 -1.78
CA GLY A 128 -8.48 0.94 -1.52
C GLY A 128 -7.56 -0.25 -1.38
N ALA A 129 -7.88 -1.15 -0.48
CA ALA A 129 -7.23 -2.44 -0.36
C ALA A 129 -8.25 -3.51 0.01
N PHE A 130 -8.09 -4.67 -0.55
CA PHE A 130 -8.90 -5.83 -0.22
C PHE A 130 -8.01 -7.07 -0.22
N SER A 131 -8.17 -7.90 0.80
CA SER A 131 -7.57 -9.22 0.84
C SER A 131 -8.59 -10.24 1.33
N ALA A 132 -8.51 -11.46 0.80
CA ALA A 132 -9.37 -12.55 1.23
C ALA A 132 -8.66 -13.89 1.08
N THR A 133 -8.94 -14.81 2.01
CA THR A 133 -8.54 -16.21 1.92
C THR A 133 -9.75 -17.01 1.46
N PHE A 134 -9.81 -17.30 0.16
CA PHE A 134 -10.84 -18.13 -0.44
C PHE A 134 -10.38 -19.59 -0.41
N ALA A 135 -11.17 -20.46 0.11
CA ALA A 135 -10.82 -21.85 0.34
C ALA A 135 -9.53 -22.01 1.19
N PRO A 136 -9.33 -23.12 1.85
CA PRO A 136 -8.20 -23.29 2.75
C PRO A 136 -6.89 -23.38 1.97
N LYS A 137 -6.39 -22.36 1.31
CA LYS A 137 -5.07 -22.41 0.63
C LYS A 137 -4.90 -21.36 -0.47
N THR A 138 -5.92 -20.53 -0.74
CA THR A 138 -5.84 -19.50 -1.80
C THR A 138 -6.02 -18.13 -1.17
N GLN A 139 -4.98 -17.32 -1.24
CA GLN A 139 -4.98 -15.93 -0.80
C GLN A 139 -5.07 -15.01 -2.01
N PHE A 140 -5.94 -14.04 -1.92
CA PHE A 140 -6.11 -12.95 -2.87
C PHE A 140 -5.77 -11.63 -2.17
N ASP A 141 -5.07 -10.75 -2.84
CA ASP A 141 -4.82 -9.40 -2.38
C ASP A 141 -4.88 -8.39 -3.52
N THR A 142 -5.37 -7.20 -3.22
CA THR A 142 -5.36 -6.07 -4.15
C THR A 142 -5.24 -4.75 -3.41
N ALA A 143 -4.55 -3.79 -4.02
CA ALA A 143 -4.46 -2.43 -3.52
C ALA A 143 -4.53 -1.44 -4.69
N TRP A 144 -5.24 -0.34 -4.46
CA TRP A 144 -5.53 0.65 -5.48
C TRP A 144 -5.40 2.07 -4.94
N GLN A 145 -4.74 2.93 -5.70
CA GLN A 145 -4.63 4.36 -5.45
C GLN A 145 -5.15 5.12 -6.66
N TYR A 146 -6.15 5.94 -6.45
CA TYR A 146 -6.83 6.72 -7.47
C TYR A 146 -6.75 8.20 -7.15
N ASN A 147 -6.39 8.99 -8.15
CA ASN A 147 -6.39 10.44 -8.08
C ASN A 147 -7.69 10.97 -8.70
N PRO A 148 -8.65 11.44 -7.87
CA PRO A 148 -9.95 11.88 -8.38
C PRO A 148 -9.88 13.23 -9.10
N ARG A 149 -8.86 14.05 -8.85
CA ARG A 149 -8.69 15.35 -9.49
C ARG A 149 -8.29 15.22 -10.96
N ASP A 150 -7.35 14.31 -11.22
CA ASP A 150 -6.81 14.10 -12.56
C ASP A 150 -7.47 12.92 -13.27
N ASN A 151 -8.38 12.23 -12.57
CA ASN A 151 -9.21 11.12 -13.06
C ASN A 151 -8.38 9.94 -13.59
N TRP A 152 -7.35 9.52 -12.83
CA TRP A 152 -6.55 8.36 -13.19
C TRP A 152 -6.15 7.50 -11.99
N THR A 153 -5.77 6.25 -12.29
CA THR A 153 -5.13 5.35 -11.34
C THR A 153 -3.64 5.67 -11.25
N GLU A 154 -3.18 5.99 -10.06
CA GLU A 154 -1.77 6.21 -9.77
C GLU A 154 -1.02 4.89 -9.61
N ARG A 155 -1.63 3.97 -8.86
CA ARG A 155 -1.05 2.65 -8.55
C ARG A 155 -2.14 1.60 -8.43
N PHE A 156 -1.82 0.40 -8.87
CA PHE A 156 -2.68 -0.77 -8.70
C PHE A 156 -1.82 -2.02 -8.55
N ASN A 157 -2.12 -2.81 -7.54
CA ASN A 157 -1.50 -4.11 -7.30
C ASN A 157 -2.59 -5.17 -7.18
N PHE A 158 -2.32 -6.33 -7.72
CA PHE A 158 -3.19 -7.49 -7.65
C PHE A 158 -2.33 -8.73 -7.46
N GLY A 159 -2.71 -9.61 -6.55
CA GLY A 159 -1.98 -10.84 -6.27
C GLY A 159 -2.92 -12.00 -5.97
N VAL A 160 -2.55 -13.19 -6.43
CA VAL A 160 -3.16 -14.46 -6.05
C VAL A 160 -2.05 -15.44 -5.69
N ARG A 161 -2.16 -16.04 -4.53
CA ARG A 161 -1.25 -17.09 -4.07
C ARG A 161 -2.03 -18.34 -3.70
N PHE A 162 -1.68 -19.44 -4.31
CA PHE A 162 -2.18 -20.77 -3.98
C PHE A 162 -1.08 -21.57 -3.27
N GLN A 163 -1.34 -22.00 -2.04
CA GLN A 163 -0.38 -22.76 -1.22
C GLN A 163 -1.03 -24.05 -0.67
N PRO A 164 -1.12 -25.10 -1.49
CA PRO A 164 -1.80 -26.35 -1.10
C PRO A 164 -1.13 -27.12 0.02
N ALA A 165 0.19 -26.99 0.20
CA ALA A 165 0.95 -27.68 1.23
C ALA A 165 2.24 -26.91 1.57
N TYR A 166 2.97 -27.38 2.61
CA TYR A 166 4.30 -26.91 2.90
C TYR A 166 5.23 -27.08 1.68
N ALA A 167 6.05 -26.08 1.39
CA ALA A 167 6.96 -25.99 0.24
C ALA A 167 6.30 -26.11 -1.15
N ARG A 168 4.97 -25.98 -1.25
CA ARG A 168 4.24 -25.95 -2.53
C ARG A 168 3.47 -24.63 -2.62
N SER A 169 3.86 -23.75 -3.53
CA SER A 169 3.15 -22.51 -3.78
C SER A 169 3.21 -22.10 -5.24
N LEU A 170 2.12 -21.54 -5.71
CA LEU A 170 2.02 -20.86 -6.99
C LEU A 170 1.49 -19.46 -6.74
N GLY A 171 2.09 -18.47 -7.36
CA GLY A 171 1.68 -17.07 -7.23
C GLY A 171 1.68 -16.35 -8.56
N VAL A 172 0.71 -15.48 -8.71
CA VAL A 172 0.63 -14.51 -9.81
C VAL A 172 0.43 -13.16 -9.18
N SER A 173 1.25 -12.18 -9.53
CA SER A 173 1.03 -10.81 -9.13
C SER A 173 1.24 -9.86 -10.31
N TRP A 174 0.41 -8.83 -10.35
CA TRP A 174 0.51 -7.76 -11.33
C TRP A 174 0.55 -6.41 -10.63
N ARG A 175 1.47 -5.56 -11.08
CA ARG A 175 1.71 -4.23 -10.51
C ARG A 175 1.67 -3.17 -11.61
N TYR A 176 1.00 -2.09 -11.31
CA TYR A 176 0.95 -0.90 -12.15
C TYR A 176 1.30 0.33 -11.33
N ARG A 177 2.16 1.20 -11.87
CA ARG A 177 2.47 2.52 -11.33
C ARG A 177 2.54 3.53 -12.47
N ARG A 178 1.74 4.57 -12.38
CA ARG A 178 1.81 5.73 -13.27
C ARG A 178 3.02 6.58 -12.88
N ASN A 179 3.54 7.37 -13.81
CA ASN A 179 4.62 8.35 -13.56
C ASN A 179 5.86 7.76 -12.86
N TYR A 180 6.18 6.51 -13.15
CA TYR A 180 7.43 5.89 -12.72
C TYR A 180 8.43 5.97 -13.87
N SER A 181 9.12 7.09 -13.98
CA SER A 181 10.25 7.23 -14.92
C SER A 181 11.54 7.44 -14.14
N THR A 182 12.46 6.52 -14.28
CA THR A 182 13.84 6.64 -13.80
C THR A 182 14.80 7.00 -14.94
N VAL A 183 14.29 7.02 -16.18
CA VAL A 183 15.08 7.26 -17.39
C VAL A 183 14.38 8.28 -18.27
N PRO A 184 15.08 9.30 -18.80
CA PRO A 184 14.54 10.25 -19.75
C PRO A 184 14.03 9.52 -21.00
N GLY A 185 12.80 9.85 -21.45
CA GLY A 185 12.19 9.25 -22.62
C GLY A 185 11.58 7.85 -22.41
N SER A 186 11.58 7.35 -21.18
CA SER A 186 10.83 6.14 -20.83
C SER A 186 9.32 6.40 -20.91
N PRO A 187 8.51 5.45 -21.42
CA PRO A 187 7.07 5.60 -21.43
C PRO A 187 6.52 5.79 -20.01
N ASP A 188 5.51 6.62 -19.88
CA ASP A 188 4.83 6.88 -18.62
C ASP A 188 4.27 5.58 -18.03
N GLY A 189 4.75 5.25 -16.84
CA GLY A 189 4.24 4.15 -16.05
C GLY A 189 5.09 2.86 -16.10
N PHE A 190 4.94 2.10 -15.05
CA PHE A 190 5.56 0.80 -14.83
C PHE A 190 4.46 -0.26 -14.78
N ARG A 191 4.65 -1.34 -15.51
CA ARG A 191 3.76 -2.52 -15.50
C ARG A 191 4.63 -3.74 -15.36
N ASP A 192 4.30 -4.58 -14.40
CA ASP A 192 5.05 -5.78 -14.10
C ASP A 192 4.10 -6.94 -13.80
N LEU A 193 4.44 -8.11 -14.34
CA LEU A 193 3.76 -9.37 -14.08
C LEU A 193 4.77 -10.36 -13.52
N ASP A 194 4.60 -10.71 -12.26
CA ASP A 194 5.42 -11.71 -11.59
C ASP A 194 4.68 -13.06 -11.52
N LEU A 195 5.35 -14.09 -11.95
CA LEU A 195 4.93 -15.48 -11.78
C LEU A 195 5.92 -16.18 -10.84
N THR A 196 5.43 -16.68 -9.73
CA THR A 196 6.25 -17.37 -8.73
C THR A 196 5.77 -18.81 -8.55
N GLY A 197 6.71 -19.73 -8.47
CA GLY A 197 6.42 -21.13 -8.24
C GLY A 197 7.46 -21.77 -7.35
N GLN A 198 7.01 -22.50 -6.36
CA GLN A 198 7.84 -23.37 -5.54
C GLN A 198 7.16 -24.74 -5.48
N TRP A 199 7.91 -25.76 -5.88
CA TRP A 199 7.40 -27.15 -5.86
C TRP A 199 8.56 -28.11 -5.60
N PRO A 200 8.44 -29.06 -4.67
CA PRO A 200 9.49 -30.03 -4.45
C PRO A 200 9.67 -30.91 -5.70
N LEU A 201 10.91 -31.02 -6.18
CA LEU A 201 11.23 -31.83 -7.35
C LEU A 201 11.25 -33.34 -7.04
N TRP A 202 11.47 -33.73 -5.78
CA TRP A 202 11.63 -35.11 -5.34
C TRP A 202 10.91 -35.32 -3.99
N GLY A 203 10.11 -36.38 -3.92
CA GLY A 203 9.55 -36.91 -2.67
C GLY A 203 8.45 -36.07 -1.98
N ASN A 204 7.74 -36.71 -1.10
CA ASN A 204 6.72 -36.12 -0.21
C ASN A 204 7.27 -35.09 0.72
#